data_116e47c7fe7ce7e548716f31ebbf7ee0
#
_entry.id   116e47c7fe7ce7e548716f31ebbf7ee0
#
_cell.length_a   1.000
_cell.length_b   1.000
_cell.length_c   1.000
_cell.angle_alpha   90.00
_cell.angle_beta   90.00
_cell.angle_gamma   90.00
#
_symmetry.space_group_name_H-M   'P 1'
#
loop_
_entity.id
_entity.type
_entity.pdbx_description
1 polymer ?
#
loop_
_entity_poly.entity_id
_entity_poly.type
_entity_poly.pdbx_seq_one_letter_code
_entity_poly.pdbx_strand_id
1 'polypeptide(L)'
;DNCLQVCQNLIGEIEAKKDFAGFTFLWAPENLTIDYKNYGSKKWINDEKYDWKFPGEMNFVIRTQILQKHPFPVIKSEKFCQESVQINAILRNYKMLYTDHILAFGEYLEDGLSQNLYHRLLKNPQYAMLAFKTKLSVAKTDDEKKTLAKNYWDIALKTNQPLIKAFFNFPIFLNLSYIK
;
A
#
# COMPACT_ATOMS: atom_id res chain seq x y z
N ASP A 1 24.37 0.56 -11.23
CA ASP A 1 24.64 1.97 -11.66
C ASP A 1 23.65 2.53 -12.67
N ASN A 2 22.53 1.87 -12.92
CA ASN A 2 21.59 2.26 -13.98
C ASN A 2 20.22 2.76 -13.46
N CYS A 3 20.08 2.96 -12.16
CA CYS A 3 18.81 3.30 -11.51
C CYS A 3 18.20 4.59 -12.10
N LEU A 4 18.98 5.66 -12.20
CA LEU A 4 18.50 6.94 -12.73
C LEU A 4 18.06 6.86 -14.20
N GLN A 5 18.77 6.10 -15.01
CA GLN A 5 18.42 5.91 -16.42
C GLN A 5 17.10 5.12 -16.54
N VAL A 6 16.92 4.06 -15.74
CA VAL A 6 15.65 3.31 -15.71
C VAL A 6 14.51 4.19 -15.26
N CYS A 7 14.69 5.00 -14.20
CA CYS A 7 13.68 5.95 -13.74
C CYS A 7 13.33 6.98 -14.83
N GLN A 8 14.33 7.54 -15.53
CA GLN A 8 14.09 8.48 -16.64
C GLN A 8 13.27 7.85 -17.76
N ASN A 9 13.59 6.61 -18.14
CA ASN A 9 12.85 5.89 -19.16
C ASN A 9 11.38 5.67 -18.73
N LEU A 10 11.15 5.26 -17.47
CA LEU A 10 9.81 5.05 -16.93
C LEU A 10 9.01 6.36 -16.83
N ILE A 11 9.67 7.47 -16.48
CA ILE A 11 9.06 8.81 -16.54
C ILE A 11 8.59 9.11 -17.96
N GLY A 12 9.47 8.92 -18.95
CA GLY A 12 9.12 9.16 -20.37
C GLY A 12 7.93 8.34 -20.85
N GLU A 13 7.76 7.11 -20.36
CA GLU A 13 6.63 6.24 -20.71
C GLU A 13 5.27 6.78 -20.22
N ILE A 14 5.25 7.52 -19.12
CA ILE A 14 4.02 8.01 -18.49
C ILE A 14 3.86 9.52 -18.53
N GLU A 15 4.85 10.28 -18.99
CA GLU A 15 4.89 11.74 -18.93
C GLU A 15 3.66 12.38 -19.57
N ALA A 16 3.29 11.95 -20.77
CA ALA A 16 2.13 12.44 -21.50
C ALA A 16 0.78 11.89 -20.98
N LYS A 17 0.80 10.86 -20.13
CA LYS A 17 -0.40 10.17 -19.63
C LYS A 17 -0.85 10.80 -18.31
N LYS A 18 -1.79 11.75 -18.38
CA LYS A 18 -2.26 12.51 -17.22
C LYS A 18 -3.01 11.67 -16.16
N ASP A 19 -3.51 10.50 -16.55
CA ASP A 19 -4.19 9.54 -15.69
C ASP A 19 -3.22 8.64 -14.89
N PHE A 20 -1.91 8.73 -15.12
CA PHE A 20 -0.90 8.03 -14.36
C PHE A 20 -0.35 8.89 -13.20
N ALA A 21 -0.40 8.35 -11.98
CA ALA A 21 0.18 8.98 -10.81
C ALA A 21 1.70 8.86 -10.78
N GLY A 22 2.24 7.78 -11.31
CA GLY A 22 3.65 7.48 -11.24
C GLY A 22 3.95 6.04 -11.64
N PHE A 23 5.07 5.53 -11.16
CA PHE A 23 5.51 4.16 -11.37
C PHE A 23 6.08 3.56 -10.09
N THR A 24 6.33 2.24 -10.11
CA THR A 24 6.97 1.53 -9.00
C THR A 24 8.22 0.81 -9.47
N PHE A 25 9.09 0.51 -8.51
CA PHE A 25 10.20 -0.41 -8.67
C PHE A 25 10.39 -1.22 -7.38
N LEU A 26 11.23 -2.25 -7.43
CA LEU A 26 11.43 -3.15 -6.31
C LEU A 26 12.63 -2.75 -5.47
N TRP A 27 12.48 -2.93 -4.18
CA TRP A 27 13.55 -2.98 -3.21
C TRP A 27 13.79 -4.45 -2.80
N ALA A 28 15.04 -4.87 -2.78
CA ALA A 28 15.44 -6.22 -2.37
C ALA A 28 16.35 -6.16 -1.14
N PRO A 29 16.21 -7.10 -0.18
CA PRO A 29 17.20 -7.27 0.88
C PRO A 29 18.55 -7.68 0.30
N GLU A 30 19.64 -7.14 0.82
CA GLU A 30 21.00 -7.44 0.32
C GLU A 30 21.39 -8.91 0.44
N ASN A 31 20.86 -9.59 1.46
CA ASN A 31 21.10 -11.02 1.69
C ASN A 31 20.22 -11.95 0.83
N LEU A 32 19.36 -11.41 -0.03
CA LEU A 32 18.48 -12.19 -0.87
C LEU A 32 19.23 -12.64 -2.13
N THR A 33 19.33 -13.96 -2.32
CA THR A 33 19.82 -14.54 -3.57
C THR A 33 18.72 -14.42 -4.64
N ILE A 34 18.92 -13.55 -5.61
CA ILE A 34 17.97 -13.29 -6.69
C ILE A 34 18.60 -13.66 -8.03
N ASP A 35 17.86 -14.38 -8.87
CA ASP A 35 18.20 -14.50 -10.28
C ASP A 35 17.74 -13.24 -11.03
N TYR A 36 18.60 -12.25 -11.10
CA TYR A 36 18.34 -10.95 -11.72
C TYR A 36 17.92 -11.02 -13.19
N LYS A 37 18.23 -12.11 -13.88
CA LYS A 37 17.87 -12.31 -15.29
C LYS A 37 16.36 -12.41 -15.50
N ASN A 38 15.62 -12.76 -14.45
CA ASN A 38 14.18 -12.88 -14.48
C ASN A 38 13.43 -11.57 -14.14
N TYR A 39 14.17 -10.48 -13.87
CA TYR A 39 13.63 -9.21 -13.45
C TYR A 39 14.00 -8.07 -14.39
N GLY A 40 13.22 -7.00 -14.37
CA GLY A 40 13.48 -5.79 -15.16
C GLY A 40 12.81 -5.75 -16.54
N SER A 41 12.00 -6.75 -16.87
CA SER A 41 11.31 -6.83 -18.17
C SER A 41 9.79 -6.72 -18.09
N LYS A 42 9.20 -6.91 -16.92
CA LYS A 42 7.75 -6.97 -16.75
C LYS A 42 7.20 -5.61 -16.34
N LYS A 43 6.08 -5.24 -16.95
CA LYS A 43 5.32 -4.03 -16.62
C LYS A 43 3.83 -4.34 -16.63
N TRP A 44 3.08 -3.73 -15.69
CA TRP A 44 1.63 -3.84 -15.63
C TRP A 44 1.00 -2.60 -15.02
N ILE A 45 -0.30 -2.47 -15.10
CA ILE A 45 -1.05 -1.35 -14.53
C ILE A 45 -1.87 -1.87 -13.34
N ASN A 46 -2.15 -1.04 -12.36
CA ASN A 46 -2.85 -1.42 -11.12
C ASN A 46 -4.27 -1.99 -11.31
N ASP A 47 -4.91 -1.80 -12.44
CA ASP A 47 -6.20 -2.38 -12.80
C ASP A 47 -6.09 -3.76 -13.44
N GLU A 48 -4.90 -4.20 -13.85
CA GLU A 48 -4.63 -5.53 -14.37
C GLU A 48 -4.47 -6.55 -13.24
N LYS A 49 -4.95 -7.78 -13.46
CA LYS A 49 -4.65 -8.90 -12.56
C LYS A 49 -3.22 -9.36 -12.83
N TYR A 50 -2.37 -9.20 -11.84
CA TYR A 50 -1.02 -9.71 -11.87
C TYR A 50 -0.77 -10.62 -10.66
N ASP A 51 -0.50 -11.92 -10.93
CA ASP A 51 -0.10 -12.89 -9.90
C ASP A 51 1.41 -12.74 -9.68
N TRP A 52 1.73 -11.85 -8.76
CA TRP A 52 3.10 -11.48 -8.49
C TRP A 52 3.51 -11.89 -7.07
N LYS A 53 4.65 -12.58 -7.00
CA LYS A 53 5.29 -12.93 -5.73
C LYS A 53 6.75 -12.46 -5.78
N PHE A 54 7.06 -11.47 -4.96
CA PHE A 54 8.41 -11.00 -4.75
C PHE A 54 8.68 -10.89 -3.25
N PRO A 55 9.82 -11.39 -2.74
CA PRO A 55 10.11 -11.41 -1.30
C PRO A 55 10.59 -10.05 -0.74
N GLY A 56 10.71 -9.02 -1.58
CA GLY A 56 11.08 -7.67 -1.19
C GLY A 56 9.87 -6.72 -1.11
N GLU A 57 10.16 -5.44 -1.11
CA GLU A 57 9.18 -4.36 -1.02
C GLU A 57 9.07 -3.59 -2.34
N MET A 58 7.99 -2.86 -2.49
CA MET A 58 7.73 -2.03 -3.65
C MET A 58 7.86 -0.56 -3.27
N ASN A 59 8.69 0.17 -4.01
CA ASN A 59 8.85 1.61 -3.86
C ASN A 59 7.99 2.36 -4.88
N PHE A 60 7.47 3.51 -4.49
CA PHE A 60 6.59 4.34 -5.30
C PHE A 60 7.27 5.66 -5.67
N VAL A 61 7.29 5.96 -6.96
CA VAL A 61 7.67 7.27 -7.50
C VAL A 61 6.40 7.94 -7.99
N ILE A 62 5.99 9.00 -7.33
CA ILE A 62 4.69 9.65 -7.58
C ILE A 62 4.91 11.10 -7.99
N ARG A 63 4.12 11.57 -8.95
CA ARG A 63 4.10 12.98 -9.35
C ARG A 63 3.82 13.86 -8.15
N THR A 64 4.69 14.80 -7.86
CA THR A 64 4.58 15.70 -6.70
C THR A 64 3.22 16.39 -6.60
N GLN A 65 2.67 16.85 -7.73
CA GLN A 65 1.36 17.50 -7.77
C GLN A 65 0.20 16.57 -7.33
N ILE A 66 0.30 15.27 -7.62
CA ILE A 66 -0.69 14.28 -7.20
C ILE A 66 -0.51 13.98 -5.70
N LEU A 67 0.74 13.82 -5.27
CA LEU A 67 1.05 13.58 -3.86
C LEU A 67 0.55 14.72 -2.97
N GLN A 68 0.74 15.96 -3.39
CA GLN A 68 0.26 17.16 -2.68
C GLN A 68 -1.27 17.25 -2.56
N LYS A 69 -2.01 16.71 -3.53
CA LYS A 69 -3.47 16.62 -3.47
C LYS A 69 -4.01 15.53 -2.56
N HIS A 70 -3.15 14.60 -2.16
CA HIS A 70 -3.49 13.47 -1.31
C HIS A 70 -2.56 13.41 -0.08
N PRO A 71 -2.59 14.44 0.80
CA PRO A 71 -1.72 14.46 1.96
C PRO A 71 -2.08 13.34 2.94
N PHE A 72 -1.14 12.94 3.79
CA PHE A 72 -1.43 12.07 4.91
C PHE A 72 -2.46 12.74 5.83
N PRO A 73 -3.49 12.01 6.26
CA PRO A 73 -4.44 12.53 7.24
C PRO A 73 -3.72 12.77 8.58
N VAL A 74 -4.16 13.77 9.33
CA VAL A 74 -3.59 14.08 10.65
C VAL A 74 -4.57 13.65 11.73
N ILE A 75 -4.19 12.62 12.50
CA ILE A 75 -4.88 12.17 13.71
C ILE A 75 -3.98 12.51 14.90
N LYS A 76 -4.35 13.58 15.66
CA LYS A 76 -3.47 14.16 16.70
C LYS A 76 -3.03 13.19 17.80
N SER A 77 -3.85 12.19 18.09
CA SER A 77 -3.58 11.19 19.14
C SER A 77 -2.67 10.03 18.68
N GLU A 78 -2.37 9.93 17.40
CA GLU A 78 -1.67 8.78 16.82
C GLU A 78 -0.44 9.22 16.03
N LYS A 79 0.60 8.37 16.01
CA LYS A 79 1.90 8.71 15.44
C LYS A 79 2.31 7.83 14.26
N PHE A 80 1.58 6.77 13.97
CA PHE A 80 1.93 5.81 12.92
C PHE A 80 0.77 5.65 11.93
N CYS A 81 0.93 6.29 10.77
CA CYS A 81 0.06 6.10 9.60
C CYS A 81 0.78 5.24 8.57
N GLN A 82 0.15 4.15 8.13
CA GLN A 82 0.69 3.34 7.04
C GLN A 82 0.65 4.12 5.72
N GLU A 83 1.69 4.01 4.92
CA GLU A 83 1.80 4.62 3.57
C GLU A 83 0.64 4.22 2.65
N SER A 84 0.14 3.00 2.83
CA SER A 84 -1.00 2.48 2.08
C SER A 84 -2.25 3.37 2.16
N VAL A 85 -2.41 4.18 3.21
CA VAL A 85 -3.52 5.14 3.32
C VAL A 85 -3.47 6.16 2.18
N GLN A 86 -2.30 6.74 1.95
CA GLN A 86 -2.08 7.72 0.89
C GLN A 86 -2.08 7.06 -0.50
N ILE A 87 -1.34 5.95 -0.64
CA ILE A 87 -1.23 5.22 -1.91
C ILE A 87 -2.61 4.75 -2.40
N ASN A 88 -3.42 4.13 -1.53
CA ASN A 88 -4.75 3.68 -1.92
C ASN A 88 -5.70 4.85 -2.26
N ALA A 89 -5.56 6.01 -1.61
CA ALA A 89 -6.32 7.19 -1.98
C ALA A 89 -5.96 7.70 -3.39
N ILE A 90 -4.70 7.61 -3.78
CA ILE A 90 -4.22 7.95 -5.13
C ILE A 90 -4.73 6.92 -6.14
N LEU A 91 -4.59 5.62 -5.86
CA LEU A 91 -4.96 4.53 -6.77
C LEU A 91 -6.46 4.43 -7.08
N ARG A 92 -7.31 5.10 -6.32
CA ARG A 92 -8.74 5.24 -6.65
C ARG A 92 -9.00 6.05 -7.92
N ASN A 93 -8.14 7.01 -8.21
CA ASN A 93 -8.38 8.02 -9.24
C ASN A 93 -7.31 8.02 -10.33
N TYR A 94 -6.19 7.35 -10.08
CA TYR A 94 -5.04 7.35 -10.96
C TYR A 94 -4.53 5.93 -11.20
N LYS A 95 -3.94 5.74 -12.37
CA LYS A 95 -3.18 4.54 -12.70
C LYS A 95 -1.76 4.63 -12.15
N MET A 96 -1.16 3.48 -11.89
CA MET A 96 0.24 3.32 -11.53
C MET A 96 0.88 2.33 -12.50
N LEU A 97 2.04 2.66 -13.03
CA LEU A 97 2.85 1.74 -13.80
C LEU A 97 3.71 0.92 -12.86
N TYR A 98 3.38 -0.34 -12.69
CA TYR A 98 4.18 -1.27 -11.90
C TYR A 98 5.28 -1.86 -12.76
N THR A 99 6.48 -2.05 -12.17
CA THR A 99 7.58 -2.72 -12.83
C THR A 99 8.27 -3.69 -11.89
N ASP A 100 8.94 -4.69 -12.46
CA ASP A 100 9.77 -5.64 -11.73
C ASP A 100 11.27 -5.27 -11.75
N HIS A 101 11.61 -4.03 -12.08
CA HIS A 101 12.98 -3.53 -11.92
C HIS A 101 13.38 -3.48 -10.44
N ILE A 102 14.48 -4.14 -10.08
CA ILE A 102 15.08 -4.03 -8.76
C ILE A 102 16.09 -2.87 -8.82
N LEU A 103 15.73 -1.74 -8.20
CA LEU A 103 16.52 -0.52 -8.26
C LEU A 103 17.05 -0.05 -6.90
N ALA A 104 16.66 -0.70 -5.82
CA ALA A 104 17.13 -0.40 -4.50
C ALA A 104 17.44 -1.67 -3.71
N PHE A 105 18.44 -1.57 -2.86
CA PHE A 105 18.90 -2.63 -1.98
C PHE A 105 19.06 -2.08 -0.57
N GLY A 106 18.92 -2.93 0.43
CA GLY A 106 19.13 -2.55 1.81
C GLY A 106 18.91 -3.69 2.79
N GLU A 107 19.00 -3.38 4.05
CA GLU A 107 18.77 -4.32 5.13
C GLU A 107 17.55 -3.93 5.96
N TYR A 108 16.87 -4.94 6.53
CA TYR A 108 15.86 -4.71 7.53
C TYR A 108 16.52 -4.39 8.87
N LEU A 109 16.25 -3.21 9.40
CA LEU A 109 16.72 -2.83 10.74
C LEU A 109 15.95 -3.57 11.82
N GLU A 110 16.61 -4.00 12.90
CA GLU A 110 15.99 -4.69 14.03
C GLU A 110 14.89 -3.84 14.71
N ASP A 111 15.06 -2.52 14.75
CA ASP A 111 14.11 -1.55 15.26
C ASP A 111 13.22 -0.91 14.18
N GLY A 112 13.27 -1.44 12.95
CA GLY A 112 12.56 -0.93 11.79
C GLY A 112 11.04 -0.87 11.96
N LEU A 113 10.37 -0.01 11.17
CA LEU A 113 8.92 0.19 11.23
C LEU A 113 8.13 -1.08 10.89
N SER A 114 8.70 -1.98 10.10
CA SER A 114 8.10 -3.27 9.75
C SER A 114 8.10 -4.27 10.90
N GLN A 115 9.02 -4.09 11.86
CA GLN A 115 9.07 -4.92 13.07
C GLN A 115 7.89 -4.62 13.97
N ASN A 116 7.27 -5.68 14.50
CA ASN A 116 6.12 -5.56 15.40
C ASN A 116 4.95 -4.73 14.82
N LEU A 117 4.72 -4.80 13.51
CA LEU A 117 3.68 -4.04 12.82
C LEU A 117 2.33 -4.12 13.53
N TYR A 118 1.90 -5.32 13.89
CA TYR A 118 0.62 -5.53 14.56
C TYR A 118 0.50 -4.72 15.88
N HIS A 119 1.55 -4.70 16.69
CA HIS A 119 1.57 -3.89 17.91
C HIS A 119 1.48 -2.38 17.62
N ARG A 120 2.13 -1.93 16.55
CA ARG A 120 2.02 -0.53 16.10
C ARG A 120 0.60 -0.19 15.65
N LEU A 121 -0.09 -1.11 14.97
CA LEU A 121 -1.49 -0.93 14.58
C LEU A 121 -2.41 -0.82 15.80
N LEU A 122 -2.21 -1.66 16.83
CA LEU A 122 -2.96 -1.57 18.08
C LEU A 122 -2.73 -0.25 18.83
N LYS A 123 -1.52 0.33 18.76
CA LYS A 123 -1.21 1.65 19.34
C LYS A 123 -1.75 2.83 18.53
N ASN A 124 -2.11 2.60 17.26
CA ASN A 124 -2.60 3.63 16.33
C ASN A 124 -3.86 3.15 15.62
N PRO A 125 -4.92 2.83 16.38
CA PRO A 125 -6.08 2.11 15.86
C PRO A 125 -6.88 2.89 14.81
N GLN A 126 -6.97 4.21 14.90
CA GLN A 126 -7.71 5.00 13.93
C GLN A 126 -7.00 5.02 12.57
N TYR A 127 -5.67 5.14 12.55
CA TYR A 127 -4.88 5.00 11.33
C TYR A 127 -4.95 3.59 10.77
N ALA A 128 -4.88 2.55 11.64
CA ALA A 128 -5.00 1.17 11.21
C ALA A 128 -6.37 0.89 10.55
N MET A 129 -7.45 1.31 11.17
CA MET A 129 -8.80 1.19 10.63
C MET A 129 -8.97 1.97 9.32
N LEU A 130 -8.38 3.17 9.24
CA LEU A 130 -8.37 3.96 8.01
C LEU A 130 -7.60 3.26 6.88
N ALA A 131 -6.45 2.62 7.18
CA ALA A 131 -5.68 1.86 6.22
C ALA A 131 -6.48 0.68 5.65
N PHE A 132 -7.17 -0.10 6.48
CA PHE A 132 -8.03 -1.19 6.00
C PHE A 132 -9.20 -0.68 5.17
N LYS A 133 -9.82 0.44 5.58
CA LYS A 133 -10.91 1.07 4.82
C LYS A 133 -10.45 1.57 3.45
N THR A 134 -9.30 2.24 3.38
CA THR A 134 -8.77 2.74 2.09
C THR A 134 -8.35 1.57 1.19
N LYS A 135 -7.75 0.52 1.75
CA LYS A 135 -7.39 -0.68 1.00
C LYS A 135 -8.62 -1.41 0.46
N LEU A 136 -9.72 -1.43 1.21
CA LEU A 136 -10.98 -2.02 0.75
C LEU A 136 -11.49 -1.37 -0.54
N SER A 137 -11.25 -0.06 -0.73
CA SER A 137 -11.72 0.66 -1.92
C SER A 137 -10.99 0.27 -3.21
N VAL A 138 -9.86 -0.41 -3.10
CA VAL A 138 -9.05 -0.91 -4.23
C VAL A 138 -8.96 -2.43 -4.25
N ALA A 139 -9.59 -3.13 -3.30
CA ALA A 139 -9.65 -4.58 -3.23
C ALA A 139 -10.47 -5.15 -4.39
N LYS A 140 -9.93 -6.19 -5.06
CA LYS A 140 -10.50 -6.75 -6.27
C LYS A 140 -11.34 -8.02 -6.00
N THR A 141 -10.98 -8.80 -4.99
CA THR A 141 -11.64 -10.08 -4.68
C THR A 141 -12.45 -10.01 -3.40
N ASP A 142 -13.46 -10.88 -3.30
CA ASP A 142 -14.29 -10.96 -2.08
C ASP A 142 -13.49 -11.51 -0.88
N ASP A 143 -12.51 -12.35 -1.12
CA ASP A 143 -11.64 -12.88 -0.06
C ASP A 143 -10.71 -11.80 0.50
N GLU A 144 -10.18 -10.92 -0.35
CA GLU A 144 -9.47 -9.71 0.10
C GLU A 144 -10.37 -8.82 0.95
N LYS A 145 -11.59 -8.55 0.48
CA LYS A 145 -12.56 -7.71 1.21
C LYS A 145 -12.91 -8.30 2.57
N LYS A 146 -13.14 -9.63 2.64
CA LYS A 146 -13.39 -10.34 3.90
C LYS A 146 -12.20 -10.24 4.85
N THR A 147 -10.98 -10.46 4.35
CA THR A 147 -9.76 -10.36 5.15
C THR A 147 -9.58 -8.95 5.72
N LEU A 148 -9.81 -7.92 4.90
CA LEU A 148 -9.72 -6.53 5.33
C LEU A 148 -10.79 -6.20 6.37
N ALA A 149 -12.01 -6.70 6.21
CA ALA A 149 -13.07 -6.54 7.18
C ALA A 149 -12.71 -7.19 8.52
N LYS A 150 -12.19 -8.42 8.49
CA LYS A 150 -11.71 -9.12 9.70
C LYS A 150 -10.65 -8.30 10.43
N ASN A 151 -9.65 -7.82 9.72
CA ASN A 151 -8.56 -7.03 10.31
C ASN A 151 -9.06 -5.69 10.88
N TYR A 152 -9.99 -5.02 10.18
CA TYR A 152 -10.61 -3.79 10.67
C TYR A 152 -11.32 -4.01 12.01
N TRP A 153 -12.14 -5.06 12.10
CA TRP A 153 -12.88 -5.39 13.31
C TRP A 153 -12.00 -5.91 14.43
N ASP A 154 -10.94 -6.66 14.12
CA ASP A 154 -9.96 -7.11 15.12
C ASP A 154 -9.33 -5.89 15.84
N ILE A 155 -8.91 -4.87 15.08
CA ILE A 155 -8.38 -3.64 15.67
C ILE A 155 -9.45 -2.91 16.47
N ALA A 156 -10.65 -2.71 15.92
CA ALA A 156 -11.73 -1.98 16.61
C ALA A 156 -12.08 -2.59 17.96
N LEU A 157 -12.22 -3.92 18.02
CA LEU A 157 -12.56 -4.66 19.23
C LEU A 157 -11.43 -4.65 20.27
N LYS A 158 -10.19 -4.92 19.83
CA LYS A 158 -9.03 -5.00 20.74
C LYS A 158 -8.58 -3.65 21.31
N THR A 159 -8.97 -2.55 20.67
CA THR A 159 -8.58 -1.21 21.11
C THR A 159 -9.75 -0.39 21.66
N ASN A 160 -10.86 -1.04 21.97
CA ASN A 160 -12.05 -0.41 22.53
C ASN A 160 -12.55 0.81 21.73
N GLN A 161 -12.45 0.76 20.40
CA GLN A 161 -12.98 1.83 19.58
C GLN A 161 -14.50 1.88 19.68
N PRO A 162 -15.12 3.08 19.58
CA PRO A 162 -16.58 3.20 19.61
C PRO A 162 -17.22 2.37 18.50
N LEU A 163 -17.82 1.22 18.84
CA LEU A 163 -18.32 0.23 17.88
C LEU A 163 -19.36 0.78 16.93
N ILE A 164 -20.24 1.70 17.42
CA ILE A 164 -21.21 2.37 16.60
C ILE A 164 -20.52 3.19 15.50
N LYS A 165 -19.49 3.96 15.87
CA LYS A 165 -18.70 4.75 14.93
C LYS A 165 -17.93 3.85 13.96
N ALA A 166 -17.35 2.76 14.44
CA ALA A 166 -16.67 1.77 13.62
C ALA A 166 -17.63 1.15 12.58
N PHE A 167 -18.85 0.79 13.01
CA PHE A 167 -19.88 0.21 12.17
C PHE A 167 -20.27 1.13 11.00
N PHE A 168 -20.55 2.41 11.25
CA PHE A 168 -20.92 3.35 10.21
C PHE A 168 -19.74 3.81 9.33
N ASN A 169 -18.51 3.66 9.81
CA ASN A 169 -17.31 3.99 9.03
C ASN A 169 -16.85 2.89 8.10
N PHE A 170 -17.44 1.69 8.16
CA PHE A 170 -17.10 0.55 7.32
C PHE A 170 -18.33 0.08 6.52
N PRO A 171 -18.19 -0.48 5.31
CA PRO A 171 -19.34 -0.90 4.49
C PRO A 171 -20.24 -1.89 5.22
N ILE A 172 -21.52 -1.55 5.36
CA ILE A 172 -22.51 -2.27 6.17
C ILE A 172 -22.65 -3.74 5.77
N PHE A 173 -22.62 -4.05 4.48
CA PHE A 173 -22.73 -5.43 4.00
C PHE A 173 -21.57 -6.34 4.42
N LEU A 174 -20.38 -5.79 4.68
CA LEU A 174 -19.25 -6.52 5.20
C LEU A 174 -19.29 -6.65 6.74
N ASN A 175 -19.98 -5.72 7.42
CA ASN A 175 -20.15 -5.77 8.86
C ASN A 175 -21.01 -6.98 9.29
N LEU A 176 -22.09 -7.26 8.54
CA LEU A 176 -23.04 -8.32 8.88
C LEU A 176 -22.45 -9.74 8.82
N SER A 177 -21.34 -9.92 8.13
CA SER A 177 -20.65 -11.22 8.06
C SER A 177 -19.78 -11.53 9.31
N TYR A 178 -19.53 -10.54 10.18
CA TYR A 178 -18.63 -10.67 11.33
C TYR A 178 -19.30 -10.49 12.70
N ILE A 179 -20.57 -10.10 12.74
CA ILE A 179 -21.33 -9.89 14.02
C ILE A 179 -22.08 -11.17 14.43
N LYS A 180 -21.69 -12.33 13.88
CA LYS A 180 -22.24 -13.63 14.30
C LYS A 180 -21.43 -14.24 15.41
#